data_e2eb02501e8135355d562ba58ec06384
#
_entry.id   e2eb02501e8135355d562ba58ec06384
#
_cell.length_a   1.000
_cell.length_b   1.000
_cell.length_c   1.000
_cell.angle_alpha   90.00
_cell.angle_beta   90.00
_cell.angle_gamma   90.00
#
_symmetry.space_group_name_H-M   'P 1'
#
loop_
_entity.id
_entity.type
_entity.pdbx_description
1 polymer ?
#
loop_
_entity_poly.entity_id
_entity_poly.type
_entity_poly.pdbx_seq_one_letter_code
_entity_poly.pdbx_strand_id
1 'polypeptide(L)'
;GHLFMFLVGGKTPDQSVHLNLTTTVEGKHAYVDPYTDQVKGQAFDMRILIPIYDLNGVMKTFQGRDVTGAAERRYLFPMQLPASGRFLYNGHNAVGKQTVVVCEGAFDVMGVKRAIFDEETLRDYVEPIGTFGMHLSGNTTEDAEDQLGAFLSLKADGLRNVIMMWDSEKQAIRNTMAAARRLTSIGLNVKIACLGEEGLDPGEATQEQILKAYYRAKPYSKQLELKSKVLGIRVFNS
;
A
#
# COMPACT_ATOMS: atom_id res chain seq x y z
N GLY A 1 10.16 -1.41 -13.75
CA GLY A 1 10.69 -1.89 -12.49
C GLY A 1 10.12 -3.26 -12.16
N HIS A 2 10.97 -4.24 -11.87
CA HIS A 2 10.51 -5.60 -11.55
C HIS A 2 10.10 -5.63 -10.08
N LEU A 3 8.89 -6.10 -9.83
CA LEU A 3 8.40 -6.37 -8.48
C LEU A 3 8.99 -7.72 -8.05
N PHE A 4 9.96 -7.71 -7.14
CA PHE A 4 10.54 -8.94 -6.61
C PHE A 4 9.82 -9.33 -5.32
N MET A 5 9.26 -10.53 -5.30
CA MET A 5 8.82 -11.21 -4.09
C MET A 5 9.73 -12.41 -3.85
N PHE A 6 10.12 -12.60 -2.60
CA PHE A 6 10.92 -13.76 -2.21
C PHE A 6 10.16 -14.62 -1.23
N LEU A 7 10.04 -15.92 -1.52
CA LEU A 7 9.53 -16.89 -0.56
C LEU A 7 10.68 -17.32 0.35
N VAL A 8 10.53 -17.10 1.65
CA VAL A 8 11.46 -17.61 2.67
C VAL A 8 10.83 -18.82 3.35
N GLY A 9 11.48 -19.95 3.22
CA GLY A 9 11.05 -21.19 3.87
C GLY A 9 10.91 -22.33 2.90
N GLY A 10 11.91 -23.11 2.83
CA GLY A 10 12.05 -24.41 2.22
C GLY A 10 13.49 -24.85 2.43
N LYS A 11 13.72 -26.06 2.87
CA LYS A 11 15.04 -26.62 3.15
C LYS A 11 15.91 -26.73 1.88
N THR A 12 16.40 -25.60 1.39
CA THR A 12 17.51 -25.57 0.46
C THR A 12 18.59 -24.64 1.02
N PRO A 13 19.80 -25.13 1.28
CA PRO A 13 20.85 -24.39 1.98
C PRO A 13 21.36 -23.13 1.28
N ASP A 14 21.04 -22.90 0.01
CA ASP A 14 21.75 -21.95 -0.84
C ASP A 14 20.99 -20.68 -1.23
N GLN A 15 19.81 -20.42 -0.67
CA GLN A 15 19.07 -19.18 -0.94
C GLN A 15 18.89 -18.32 0.32
N SER A 16 20.00 -17.96 0.94
CA SER A 16 20.00 -16.83 1.88
C SER A 16 19.94 -15.53 1.09
N VAL A 17 18.75 -14.94 0.96
CA VAL A 17 18.64 -13.57 0.49
C VAL A 17 19.20 -12.68 1.60
N HIS A 18 20.45 -12.26 1.44
CA HIS A 18 21.06 -11.27 2.31
C HIS A 18 20.43 -9.89 2.01
N LEU A 19 19.38 -9.57 2.76
CA LEU A 19 18.89 -8.20 2.81
C LEU A 19 19.88 -7.39 3.63
N ASN A 20 20.63 -6.50 2.99
CA ASN A 20 21.63 -5.62 3.64
C ASN A 20 21.05 -4.68 4.71
N LEU A 21 19.76 -4.76 5.01
CA LEU A 21 19.05 -3.92 5.96
C LEU A 21 18.94 -4.53 7.36
N THR A 22 19.24 -5.81 7.52
CA THR A 22 19.04 -6.50 8.78
C THR A 22 20.24 -7.36 9.13
N THR A 23 20.69 -7.28 10.36
CA THR A 23 21.57 -8.28 10.92
C THR A 23 20.76 -9.56 11.12
N THR A 24 21.24 -10.70 10.66
CA THR A 24 20.58 -11.99 10.88
C THR A 24 21.25 -12.74 12.02
N VAL A 25 20.43 -13.30 12.91
CA VAL A 25 20.86 -14.28 13.90
C VAL A 25 20.10 -15.57 13.58
N GLU A 26 20.82 -16.62 13.19
CA GLU A 26 20.24 -17.93 12.83
C GLU A 26 19.11 -17.85 11.78
N GLY A 27 19.29 -17.02 10.75
CA GLY A 27 18.29 -16.85 9.68
C GLY A 27 17.04 -16.05 10.09
N LYS A 28 17.09 -15.35 11.21
CA LYS A 28 16.02 -14.48 11.70
C LYS A 28 16.43 -13.01 11.62
N HIS A 29 15.45 -12.12 11.45
CA HIS A 29 15.70 -10.69 11.64
C HIS A 29 16.14 -10.42 13.08
N ALA A 30 17.34 -9.90 13.26
CA ALA A 30 17.88 -9.56 14.58
C ALA A 30 17.44 -8.14 14.99
N TYR A 31 17.01 -7.99 16.23
CA TYR A 31 16.66 -6.71 16.83
C TYR A 31 17.05 -6.70 18.31
N VAL A 32 17.25 -5.51 18.88
CA VAL A 32 17.46 -5.34 20.32
C VAL A 32 16.11 -5.18 21.01
N ASP A 33 15.81 -6.05 21.95
CA ASP A 33 14.60 -5.96 22.77
C ASP A 33 14.70 -4.75 23.71
N PRO A 34 13.78 -3.76 23.60
CA PRO A 34 13.89 -2.52 24.36
C PRO A 34 13.67 -2.67 25.87
N TYR A 35 13.18 -3.83 26.32
CA TYR A 35 12.92 -4.10 27.74
C TYR A 35 14.05 -4.88 28.41
N THR A 36 14.80 -5.67 27.65
CA THR A 36 15.83 -6.57 28.18
C THR A 36 17.23 -6.23 27.68
N ASP A 37 17.36 -5.31 26.74
CA ASP A 37 18.59 -4.93 26.03
C ASP A 37 19.34 -6.13 25.39
N GLN A 38 18.61 -7.20 25.12
CA GLN A 38 19.13 -8.41 24.50
C GLN A 38 18.84 -8.46 23.02
N VAL A 39 19.78 -9.01 22.23
CA VAL A 39 19.56 -9.30 20.81
C VAL A 39 18.63 -10.50 20.70
N LYS A 40 17.50 -10.31 20.02
CA LYS A 40 16.51 -11.35 19.71
C LYS A 40 16.36 -11.55 18.21
N GLY A 41 15.92 -12.74 17.80
CA GLY A 41 15.62 -13.07 16.41
C GLY A 41 14.12 -13.14 16.17
N GLN A 42 13.65 -12.46 15.12
CA GLN A 42 12.27 -12.54 14.63
C GLN A 42 12.22 -13.42 13.39
N ALA A 43 11.45 -14.52 13.43
CA ALA A 43 11.34 -15.47 12.33
C ALA A 43 10.37 -14.97 11.25
N PHE A 44 10.73 -15.23 9.99
CA PHE A 44 9.91 -14.98 8.80
C PHE A 44 9.70 -16.26 7.97
N ASP A 45 9.81 -17.42 8.62
CA ASP A 45 9.58 -18.70 7.95
C ASP A 45 8.18 -18.77 7.34
N MET A 46 8.08 -19.47 6.20
CA MET A 46 6.82 -19.63 5.45
C MET A 46 6.12 -18.32 5.12
N ARG A 47 6.90 -17.26 4.83
CA ARG A 47 6.39 -15.96 4.41
C ARG A 47 6.98 -15.52 3.08
N ILE A 48 6.14 -14.90 2.26
CA ILE A 48 6.60 -14.13 1.11
C ILE A 48 7.15 -12.82 1.66
N LEU A 49 8.41 -12.50 1.34
CA LEU A 49 9.01 -11.20 1.67
C LEU A 49 8.73 -10.19 0.57
N ILE A 50 8.16 -9.06 0.97
CA ILE A 50 7.76 -7.96 0.09
C ILE A 50 8.66 -6.77 0.45
N PRO A 51 9.67 -6.44 -0.38
CA PRO A 51 10.57 -5.32 -0.11
C PRO A 51 9.85 -3.98 -0.21
N ILE A 52 10.24 -3.04 0.64
CA ILE A 52 9.65 -1.71 0.74
C ILE A 52 10.74 -0.67 0.56
N TYR A 53 10.54 0.20 -0.41
CA TYR A 53 11.47 1.23 -0.82
C TYR A 53 10.94 2.62 -0.45
N ASP A 54 11.86 3.56 -0.21
CA ASP A 54 11.52 4.99 -0.21
C ASP A 54 11.29 5.50 -1.65
N LEU A 55 10.95 6.77 -1.81
CA LEU A 55 10.71 7.38 -3.13
C LEU A 55 11.98 7.45 -4.00
N ASN A 56 13.17 7.36 -3.41
CA ASN A 56 14.45 7.34 -4.12
C ASN A 56 14.85 5.92 -4.60
N GLY A 57 14.01 4.91 -4.32
CA GLY A 57 14.30 3.53 -4.67
C GLY A 57 15.28 2.84 -3.71
N VAL A 58 15.54 3.42 -2.55
CA VAL A 58 16.38 2.81 -1.51
C VAL A 58 15.51 1.91 -0.64
N MET A 59 15.87 0.64 -0.53
CA MET A 59 15.17 -0.32 0.31
C MET A 59 15.30 0.07 1.79
N LYS A 60 14.18 0.23 2.50
CA LYS A 60 14.11 0.64 3.90
C LYS A 60 13.71 -0.50 4.84
N THR A 61 12.82 -1.36 4.39
CA THR A 61 12.28 -2.45 5.18
C THR A 61 11.60 -3.47 4.27
N PHE A 62 10.91 -4.43 4.86
CA PHE A 62 10.10 -5.40 4.13
C PHE A 62 8.85 -5.79 4.95
N GLN A 63 7.89 -6.41 4.30
CA GLN A 63 6.74 -7.03 4.94
C GLN A 63 6.73 -8.52 4.64
N GLY A 64 6.51 -9.37 5.64
CA GLY A 64 6.33 -10.81 5.46
C GLY A 64 4.86 -11.19 5.43
N ARG A 65 4.37 -11.78 4.35
CA ARG A 65 3.02 -12.35 4.22
C ARG A 65 3.03 -13.85 4.46
N ASP A 66 2.32 -14.32 5.47
CA ASP A 66 2.14 -15.75 5.71
C ASP A 66 1.47 -16.46 4.52
N VAL A 67 2.01 -17.63 4.14
CA VAL A 67 1.46 -18.47 3.06
C VAL A 67 0.74 -19.71 3.57
N THR A 68 0.83 -19.99 4.87
CA THR A 68 0.24 -21.18 5.46
C THR A 68 -1.21 -21.00 5.86
N GLY A 69 -1.62 -19.74 6.11
CA GLY A 69 -2.91 -19.39 6.70
C GLY A 69 -3.01 -19.71 8.20
N ALA A 70 -1.95 -20.27 8.80
CA ALA A 70 -1.94 -20.71 10.20
C ALA A 70 -1.27 -19.69 11.15
N ALA A 71 -0.55 -18.69 10.62
CA ALA A 71 0.12 -17.71 11.46
C ALA A 71 -0.88 -16.76 12.13
N GLU A 72 -0.69 -16.48 13.42
CA GLU A 72 -1.48 -15.51 14.19
C GLU A 72 -1.54 -14.13 13.48
N ARG A 73 -0.41 -13.71 12.88
CA ARG A 73 -0.32 -12.47 12.10
C ARG A 73 -0.10 -12.80 10.63
N ARG A 74 -1.12 -12.55 9.82
CA ARG A 74 -1.07 -12.71 8.37
C ARG A 74 0.05 -11.88 7.74
N TYR A 75 0.21 -10.64 8.21
CA TYR A 75 1.28 -9.73 7.81
C TYR A 75 2.18 -9.40 9.00
N LEU A 76 3.48 -9.35 8.75
CA LEU A 76 4.48 -9.08 9.77
C LEU A 76 5.53 -8.11 9.23
N PHE A 77 5.78 -7.04 9.98
CA PHE A 77 6.93 -6.16 9.74
C PHE A 77 8.09 -6.56 10.65
N PRO A 78 9.35 -6.33 10.19
CA PRO A 78 10.50 -6.49 11.08
C PRO A 78 10.38 -5.56 12.28
N MET A 79 10.70 -6.10 13.45
CA MET A 79 10.77 -5.30 14.68
C MET A 79 11.75 -4.15 14.48
N GLN A 80 11.38 -2.95 14.95
CA GLN A 80 12.14 -1.70 14.83
C GLN A 80 12.29 -1.14 13.39
N LEU A 81 11.70 -1.80 12.38
CA LEU A 81 11.70 -1.33 11.00
C LEU A 81 10.26 -1.25 10.44
N PRO A 82 9.32 -0.57 11.11
CA PRO A 82 7.93 -0.49 10.65
C PRO A 82 7.83 0.33 9.36
N ALA A 83 6.91 -0.09 8.48
CA ALA A 83 6.61 0.65 7.25
C ALA A 83 5.25 1.35 7.30
N SER A 84 4.31 0.82 8.07
CA SER A 84 2.96 1.38 8.18
C SER A 84 3.02 2.83 8.66
N GLY A 85 2.36 3.72 7.94
CA GLY A 85 2.36 5.16 8.22
C GLY A 85 3.62 5.90 7.78
N ARG A 86 4.69 5.22 7.32
CA ARG A 86 5.96 5.85 6.92
C ARG A 86 6.14 5.86 5.41
N PHE A 87 6.00 4.71 4.76
CA PHE A 87 6.30 4.54 3.34
C PHE A 87 5.04 4.25 2.53
N LEU A 88 5.10 4.59 1.24
CA LEU A 88 4.14 4.17 0.24
C LEU A 88 4.71 2.95 -0.48
N TYR A 89 4.05 1.79 -0.38
CA TYR A 89 4.46 0.62 -1.16
C TYR A 89 4.42 0.96 -2.65
N ASN A 90 5.47 0.58 -3.37
CA ASN A 90 5.63 0.89 -4.79
C ASN A 90 5.71 2.40 -5.12
N GLY A 91 5.87 3.28 -4.11
CA GLY A 91 5.87 4.74 -4.29
C GLY A 91 7.00 5.25 -5.19
N HIS A 92 8.16 4.58 -5.20
CA HIS A 92 9.31 4.92 -6.04
C HIS A 92 9.00 4.84 -7.55
N ASN A 93 8.10 3.92 -7.96
CA ASN A 93 7.64 3.82 -9.34
C ASN A 93 6.58 4.88 -9.70
N ALA A 94 6.02 5.57 -8.72
CA ALA A 94 5.08 6.66 -8.93
C ALA A 94 5.76 8.03 -9.16
N VAL A 95 7.07 8.13 -8.93
CA VAL A 95 7.85 9.37 -9.21
C VAL A 95 7.72 9.73 -10.68
N GLY A 96 7.33 10.97 -10.97
CA GLY A 96 7.07 11.47 -12.32
C GLY A 96 5.73 11.05 -12.95
N LYS A 97 4.93 10.22 -12.27
CA LYS A 97 3.59 9.86 -12.75
C LYS A 97 2.57 10.95 -12.41
N GLN A 98 1.65 11.20 -13.33
CA GLN A 98 0.58 12.18 -13.11
C GLN A 98 -0.61 11.62 -12.31
N THR A 99 -0.79 10.31 -12.32
CA THR A 99 -1.92 9.63 -11.67
C THR A 99 -1.43 8.42 -10.88
N VAL A 100 -1.94 8.27 -9.66
CA VAL A 100 -1.75 7.07 -8.85
C VAL A 100 -3.09 6.44 -8.47
N VAL A 101 -3.11 5.10 -8.35
CA VAL A 101 -4.19 4.37 -7.67
C VAL A 101 -3.69 3.97 -6.29
N VAL A 102 -4.38 4.42 -5.25
CA VAL A 102 -4.01 4.16 -3.85
C VAL A 102 -4.80 2.97 -3.33
N CYS A 103 -4.10 1.89 -3.03
CA CYS A 103 -4.60 0.65 -2.46
C CYS A 103 -4.25 0.52 -0.98
N GLU A 104 -4.84 -0.45 -0.28
CA GLU A 104 -4.52 -0.70 1.12
C GLU A 104 -3.19 -1.43 1.27
N GLY A 105 -3.02 -2.54 0.58
CA GLY A 105 -1.91 -3.47 0.74
C GLY A 105 -1.11 -3.73 -0.53
N ALA A 106 -0.04 -4.49 -0.38
CA ALA A 106 0.85 -4.83 -1.50
C ALA A 106 0.17 -5.73 -2.54
N PHE A 107 -0.70 -6.66 -2.11
CA PHE A 107 -1.41 -7.56 -3.03
C PHE A 107 -2.46 -6.82 -3.84
N ASP A 108 -3.11 -5.81 -3.26
CA ASP A 108 -4.05 -4.94 -3.99
C ASP A 108 -3.33 -4.15 -5.07
N VAL A 109 -2.14 -3.61 -4.73
CA VAL A 109 -1.26 -2.94 -5.70
C VAL A 109 -0.90 -3.88 -6.85
N MET A 110 -0.57 -5.14 -6.56
CA MET A 110 -0.28 -6.14 -7.59
C MET A 110 -1.51 -6.47 -8.44
N GLY A 111 -2.69 -6.59 -7.82
CA GLY A 111 -3.97 -6.79 -8.52
C GLY A 111 -4.26 -5.66 -9.50
N VAL A 112 -4.17 -4.41 -9.04
CA VAL A 112 -4.35 -3.23 -9.89
C VAL A 112 -3.26 -3.15 -10.97
N LYS A 113 -1.99 -3.40 -10.63
CA LYS A 113 -0.88 -3.40 -11.60
C LYS A 113 -1.12 -4.40 -12.73
N ARG A 114 -1.54 -5.61 -12.39
CA ARG A 114 -1.92 -6.64 -13.37
C ARG A 114 -3.08 -6.17 -14.24
N ALA A 115 -4.12 -5.56 -13.63
CA ALA A 115 -5.31 -5.12 -14.36
C ALA A 115 -5.02 -4.02 -15.40
N ILE A 116 -4.11 -3.08 -15.07
CA ILE A 116 -3.76 -1.98 -15.96
C ILE A 116 -2.65 -2.32 -16.95
N PHE A 117 -1.98 -3.48 -16.79
CA PHE A 117 -0.81 -3.84 -17.60
C PHE A 117 -1.13 -3.95 -19.08
N ASP A 118 -2.28 -4.52 -19.43
CA ASP A 118 -2.73 -4.71 -20.82
C ASP A 118 -3.44 -3.47 -21.38
N GLU A 119 -3.66 -2.43 -20.55
CA GLU A 119 -4.30 -1.19 -20.95
C GLU A 119 -3.26 -0.14 -21.36
N GLU A 120 -3.01 0.03 -22.64
CA GLU A 120 -2.01 0.97 -23.18
C GLU A 120 -2.21 2.41 -22.68
N THR A 121 -3.46 2.83 -22.51
CA THR A 121 -3.81 4.17 -22.03
C THR A 121 -3.55 4.38 -20.54
N LEU A 122 -3.34 3.33 -19.77
CA LEU A 122 -3.11 3.38 -18.32
C LEU A 122 -1.69 2.98 -17.96
N ARG A 123 -1.17 1.94 -18.57
CA ARG A 123 0.12 1.30 -18.21
C ARG A 123 1.27 2.29 -18.01
N ASP A 124 1.39 3.30 -18.88
CA ASP A 124 2.51 4.23 -18.85
C ASP A 124 2.25 5.47 -17.99
N TYR A 125 1.00 5.77 -17.66
CA TYR A 125 0.59 7.01 -17.00
C TYR A 125 0.08 6.84 -15.57
N VAL A 126 -0.31 5.63 -15.20
CA VAL A 126 -0.92 5.31 -13.90
C VAL A 126 -0.04 4.33 -13.14
N GLU A 127 0.25 4.63 -11.88
CA GLU A 127 0.99 3.73 -11.01
C GLU A 127 0.18 3.40 -9.75
N PRO A 128 -0.08 2.12 -9.43
CA PRO A 128 -0.69 1.74 -8.17
C PRO A 128 0.34 1.77 -7.03
N ILE A 129 -0.08 2.29 -5.87
CA ILE A 129 0.71 2.39 -4.65
C ILE A 129 -0.10 1.94 -3.44
N GLY A 130 0.56 1.51 -2.36
CA GLY A 130 -0.10 1.00 -1.15
C GLY A 130 0.26 1.79 0.10
N THR A 131 -0.69 1.88 1.05
CA THR A 131 -0.55 2.61 2.31
C THR A 131 -0.26 1.72 3.53
N PHE A 132 -0.27 0.39 3.37
CA PHE A 132 -0.15 -0.59 4.47
C PHE A 132 -1.21 -0.40 5.57
N GLY A 133 -2.45 -0.20 5.17
CA GLY A 133 -3.62 -0.01 6.01
C GLY A 133 -4.49 1.16 5.52
N MET A 134 -5.73 1.17 5.99
CA MET A 134 -6.76 2.13 5.60
C MET A 134 -6.64 3.47 6.36
N HIS A 135 -5.45 4.01 6.47
CA HIS A 135 -5.24 5.36 7.00
C HIS A 135 -4.07 6.02 6.29
N LEU A 136 -4.12 7.32 6.19
CA LEU A 136 -3.03 8.12 5.69
C LEU A 136 -2.38 8.82 6.89
N SER A 137 -1.14 8.47 7.19
CA SER A 137 -0.37 9.16 8.22
C SER A 137 0.08 10.54 7.73
N GLY A 138 0.38 11.41 8.63
CA GLY A 138 0.99 12.70 8.36
C GLY A 138 0.89 13.58 9.59
N ASN A 139 2.03 13.95 10.13
CA ASN A 139 2.21 15.06 11.03
C ASN A 139 2.81 16.21 10.24
N THR A 140 2.42 17.42 10.52
CA THR A 140 2.85 18.65 9.84
C THR A 140 4.29 19.07 10.16
N THR A 141 5.13 18.20 10.72
CA THR A 141 6.54 18.47 10.99
C THR A 141 7.38 18.08 9.77
N GLU A 142 8.13 19.02 9.24
CA GLU A 142 8.91 18.94 7.98
C GLU A 142 9.94 17.79 7.93
N ASP A 143 10.26 17.16 9.07
CA ASP A 143 11.27 16.09 9.17
C ASP A 143 10.69 14.66 9.32
N ALA A 144 9.38 14.49 9.29
CA ALA A 144 8.81 13.16 9.45
C ALA A 144 8.69 12.46 8.10
N GLU A 145 9.43 11.38 7.92
CA GLU A 145 9.12 10.39 6.88
C GLU A 145 7.72 9.84 7.12
N ASP A 146 6.71 10.44 6.53
CA ASP A 146 5.32 10.00 6.60
C ASP A 146 4.67 9.96 5.21
N GLN A 147 3.52 9.34 5.13
CA GLN A 147 2.85 9.12 3.84
C GLN A 147 2.35 10.44 3.22
N LEU A 148 1.92 11.41 4.02
CA LEU A 148 1.47 12.70 3.50
C LEU A 148 2.64 13.48 2.90
N GLY A 149 3.81 13.46 3.55
CA GLY A 149 5.06 14.02 3.04
C GLY A 149 5.47 13.36 1.71
N ALA A 150 5.32 12.02 1.62
CA ALA A 150 5.57 11.30 0.36
C ALA A 150 4.61 11.76 -0.77
N PHE A 151 3.32 12.00 -0.49
CA PHE A 151 2.41 12.58 -1.48
C PHE A 151 2.75 14.01 -1.88
N LEU A 152 3.27 14.83 -0.95
CA LEU A 152 3.75 16.17 -1.28
C LEU A 152 4.97 16.11 -2.21
N SER A 153 5.91 15.20 -1.96
CA SER A 153 7.06 14.96 -2.84
C SER A 153 6.62 14.50 -4.23
N LEU A 154 5.73 13.50 -4.31
CA LEU A 154 5.18 13.04 -5.58
C LEU A 154 4.43 14.18 -6.32
N LYS A 155 3.74 15.06 -5.60
CA LYS A 155 3.08 16.23 -6.18
C LYS A 155 4.07 17.22 -6.77
N ALA A 156 5.20 17.45 -6.10
CA ALA A 156 6.29 18.28 -6.63
C ALA A 156 6.86 17.67 -7.92
N ASP A 157 6.95 16.35 -7.99
CA ASP A 157 7.42 15.59 -9.15
C ASP A 157 6.37 15.39 -10.26
N GLY A 158 5.19 15.99 -10.13
CA GLY A 158 4.19 16.01 -11.20
C GLY A 158 2.88 15.27 -10.93
N LEU A 159 2.71 14.61 -9.78
CA LEU A 159 1.43 13.97 -9.42
C LEU A 159 0.30 15.02 -9.34
N ARG A 160 -0.84 14.72 -9.96
CA ARG A 160 -2.04 15.58 -9.99
C ARG A 160 -3.29 14.83 -9.57
N ASN A 161 -3.40 13.56 -9.92
CA ASN A 161 -4.62 12.79 -9.75
C ASN A 161 -4.38 11.58 -8.84
N VAL A 162 -5.28 11.38 -7.90
CA VAL A 162 -5.29 10.24 -6.99
C VAL A 162 -6.62 9.52 -7.10
N ILE A 163 -6.58 8.22 -7.33
CA ILE A 163 -7.76 7.35 -7.32
C ILE A 163 -7.65 6.45 -6.11
N MET A 164 -8.48 6.70 -5.10
CA MET A 164 -8.56 5.86 -3.90
C MET A 164 -9.32 4.58 -4.25
N MET A 165 -8.68 3.43 -4.10
CA MET A 165 -9.27 2.10 -4.34
C MET A 165 -8.90 1.18 -3.15
N TRP A 166 -9.42 1.53 -1.97
CA TRP A 166 -9.36 0.71 -0.78
C TRP A 166 -10.55 -0.25 -0.75
N ASP A 167 -10.55 -1.17 0.19
CA ASP A 167 -11.61 -2.14 0.38
C ASP A 167 -13.00 -1.49 0.46
N SER A 168 -14.01 -2.25 0.07
CA SER A 168 -15.38 -1.75 -0.06
C SER A 168 -16.21 -1.90 1.23
N GLU A 169 -15.59 -2.18 2.36
CA GLU A 169 -16.27 -2.27 3.65
C GLU A 169 -16.71 -0.89 4.19
N LYS A 170 -17.74 -0.88 5.03
CA LYS A 170 -18.29 0.37 5.60
C LYS A 170 -17.26 1.21 6.35
N GLN A 171 -16.36 0.58 7.12
CA GLN A 171 -15.30 1.27 7.83
C GLN A 171 -14.23 1.78 6.86
N ALA A 172 -13.89 1.00 5.85
CA ALA A 172 -12.96 1.37 4.79
C ALA A 172 -13.42 2.64 4.06
N ILE A 173 -14.71 2.74 3.70
CA ILE A 173 -15.28 3.92 3.06
C ILE A 173 -15.09 5.19 3.91
N ARG A 174 -15.30 5.10 5.22
CA ARG A 174 -15.07 6.25 6.13
C ARG A 174 -13.62 6.71 6.13
N ASN A 175 -12.70 5.75 6.21
CA ASN A 175 -11.26 6.01 6.19
C ASN A 175 -10.81 6.57 4.84
N THR A 176 -11.36 6.02 3.74
CA THR A 176 -11.14 6.52 2.36
C THR A 176 -11.54 7.98 2.24
N MET A 177 -12.72 8.37 2.77
CA MET A 177 -13.17 9.76 2.75
C MET A 177 -12.27 10.68 3.57
N ALA A 178 -11.78 10.21 4.72
CA ALA A 178 -10.86 10.98 5.54
C ALA A 178 -9.51 11.19 4.83
N ALA A 179 -8.95 10.15 4.21
CA ALA A 179 -7.73 10.23 3.41
C ALA A 179 -7.92 11.13 2.18
N ALA A 180 -9.03 10.98 1.45
CA ALA A 180 -9.36 11.80 0.29
C ALA A 180 -9.44 13.29 0.64
N ARG A 181 -10.03 13.63 1.79
CA ARG A 181 -10.08 15.01 2.29
C ARG A 181 -8.67 15.57 2.51
N ARG A 182 -7.77 14.80 3.13
CA ARG A 182 -6.38 15.22 3.38
C ARG A 182 -5.62 15.42 2.07
N LEU A 183 -5.73 14.49 1.13
CA LEU A 183 -5.08 14.60 -0.18
C LEU A 183 -5.64 15.78 -1.00
N THR A 184 -6.94 16.04 -0.91
CA THR A 184 -7.54 17.22 -1.55
C THR A 184 -7.05 18.52 -0.89
N SER A 185 -6.84 18.54 0.43
CA SER A 185 -6.36 19.75 1.13
C SER A 185 -4.93 20.14 0.76
N ILE A 186 -4.11 19.20 0.28
CA ILE A 186 -2.78 19.49 -0.28
C ILE A 186 -2.82 19.74 -1.80
N GLY A 187 -4.03 19.90 -2.38
CA GLY A 187 -4.22 20.31 -3.77
C GLY A 187 -4.10 19.19 -4.81
N LEU A 188 -4.38 17.94 -4.46
CA LEU A 188 -4.52 16.83 -5.39
C LEU A 188 -5.98 16.64 -5.82
N ASN A 189 -6.21 16.25 -7.06
CA ASN A 189 -7.52 15.84 -7.57
C ASN A 189 -7.79 14.41 -7.13
N VAL A 190 -8.75 14.21 -6.23
CA VAL A 190 -9.04 12.88 -5.66
C VAL A 190 -10.35 12.35 -6.19
N LYS A 191 -10.35 11.10 -6.66
CA LYS A 191 -11.54 10.33 -7.00
C LYS A 191 -11.60 9.07 -6.12
N ILE A 192 -12.80 8.58 -5.88
CA ILE A 192 -13.05 7.34 -5.14
C ILE A 192 -13.53 6.28 -6.11
N ALA A 193 -12.76 5.22 -6.25
CA ALA A 193 -13.14 4.02 -6.97
C ALA A 193 -13.69 2.99 -5.97
N CYS A 194 -14.76 2.28 -6.36
CA CYS A 194 -15.37 1.25 -5.56
C CYS A 194 -15.61 0.03 -6.43
N LEU A 195 -15.23 -1.15 -5.95
CA LEU A 195 -15.36 -2.41 -6.71
C LEU A 195 -16.81 -2.90 -6.82
N GLY A 196 -17.75 -2.26 -6.10
CA GLY A 196 -19.18 -2.51 -6.23
C GLY A 196 -19.73 -3.63 -5.34
N GLU A 197 -18.89 -4.52 -4.83
CA GLU A 197 -19.23 -5.60 -3.93
C GLU A 197 -18.64 -5.33 -2.54
N GLU A 198 -19.46 -5.56 -1.48
CA GLU A 198 -18.99 -5.36 -0.10
C GLU A 198 -17.96 -6.44 0.27
N GLY A 199 -16.80 -6.02 0.79
CA GLY A 199 -15.73 -6.91 1.21
C GLY A 199 -14.78 -7.36 0.09
N LEU A 200 -15.04 -6.97 -1.17
CA LEU A 200 -14.12 -7.27 -2.26
C LEU A 200 -12.94 -6.29 -2.23
N ASP A 201 -11.72 -6.83 -2.24
CA ASP A 201 -10.47 -6.07 -2.33
C ASP A 201 -9.87 -6.13 -3.76
N PRO A 202 -8.99 -5.18 -4.14
CA PRO A 202 -8.38 -5.17 -5.46
C PRO A 202 -7.45 -6.38 -5.73
N GLY A 203 -6.94 -7.04 -4.69
CA GLY A 203 -6.09 -8.22 -4.82
C GLY A 203 -6.86 -9.45 -5.31
N GLU A 204 -8.14 -9.54 -4.96
CA GLU A 204 -9.05 -10.64 -5.32
C GLU A 204 -9.94 -10.31 -6.52
N ALA A 205 -10.08 -9.01 -6.87
CA ALA A 205 -10.93 -8.56 -7.96
C ALA A 205 -10.41 -8.98 -9.34
N THR A 206 -11.34 -9.18 -10.28
CA THR A 206 -11.01 -9.40 -11.69
C THR A 206 -10.51 -8.12 -12.35
N GLN A 207 -9.79 -8.26 -13.49
CA GLN A 207 -9.36 -7.13 -14.29
C GLN A 207 -10.55 -6.21 -14.68
N GLU A 208 -11.66 -6.81 -15.13
CA GLU A 208 -12.85 -6.05 -15.53
C GLU A 208 -13.43 -5.25 -14.36
N GLN A 209 -13.51 -5.83 -13.15
CA GLN A 209 -13.99 -5.15 -11.96
C GLN A 209 -13.11 -3.95 -11.59
N ILE A 210 -11.79 -4.13 -11.63
CA ILE A 210 -10.81 -3.05 -11.35
C ILE A 210 -10.94 -1.92 -12.37
N LEU A 211 -10.92 -2.24 -13.67
CA LEU A 211 -11.03 -1.24 -14.73
C LEU A 211 -12.38 -0.50 -14.68
N LYS A 212 -13.47 -1.23 -14.43
CA LYS A 212 -14.79 -0.63 -14.25
C LYS A 212 -14.82 0.34 -13.07
N ALA A 213 -14.22 -0.06 -11.91
CA ALA A 213 -14.12 0.80 -10.75
C ALA A 213 -13.27 2.05 -11.03
N TYR A 214 -12.15 1.88 -11.73
CA TYR A 214 -11.26 2.97 -12.14
C TYR A 214 -12.00 4.01 -12.99
N TYR A 215 -12.65 3.58 -14.07
CA TYR A 215 -13.33 4.50 -14.99
C TYR A 215 -14.59 5.14 -14.41
N ARG A 216 -15.24 4.47 -13.44
CA ARG A 216 -16.42 4.99 -12.73
C ARG A 216 -16.11 5.75 -11.47
N ALA A 217 -14.82 5.97 -11.15
CA ALA A 217 -14.39 6.66 -9.94
C ALA A 217 -15.02 8.04 -9.83
N LYS A 218 -15.69 8.31 -8.69
CA LYS A 218 -16.41 9.57 -8.43
C LYS A 218 -15.48 10.60 -7.79
N PRO A 219 -15.47 11.86 -8.24
CA PRO A 219 -14.71 12.93 -7.61
C PRO A 219 -15.07 13.06 -6.14
N TYR A 220 -14.06 13.18 -5.26
CA TYR A 220 -14.30 13.50 -3.87
C TYR A 220 -14.97 14.86 -3.72
N SER A 221 -15.98 14.91 -2.88
CA SER A 221 -16.62 16.15 -2.44
C SER A 221 -17.19 15.98 -1.03
N LYS A 222 -17.37 17.08 -0.29
CA LYS A 222 -18.06 17.03 1.01
C LYS A 222 -19.47 16.45 0.90
N GLN A 223 -20.16 16.67 -0.21
CA GLN A 223 -21.47 16.09 -0.47
C GLN A 223 -21.40 14.57 -0.64
N LEU A 224 -20.40 14.04 -1.38
CA LEU A 224 -20.16 12.61 -1.52
C LEU A 224 -19.84 11.98 -0.16
N GLU A 225 -18.98 12.64 0.63
CA GLU A 225 -18.64 12.19 2.00
C GLU A 225 -19.88 12.11 2.90
N LEU A 226 -20.77 13.11 2.87
CA LEU A 226 -22.01 13.09 3.65
C LEU A 226 -22.95 11.96 3.19
N LYS A 227 -23.15 11.81 1.89
CA LYS A 227 -23.97 10.73 1.31
C LYS A 227 -23.42 9.35 1.69
N SER A 228 -22.09 9.15 1.67
CA SER A 228 -21.47 7.88 2.02
C SER A 228 -21.68 7.47 3.48
N LYS A 229 -21.83 8.41 4.40
CA LYS A 229 -22.15 8.12 5.81
C LYS A 229 -23.53 7.47 5.98
N VAL A 230 -24.48 7.82 5.10
CA VAL A 230 -25.86 7.31 5.14
C VAL A 230 -26.01 6.06 4.28
N LEU A 231 -25.52 6.10 3.04
CA LEU A 231 -25.76 5.09 2.02
C LEU A 231 -24.66 4.03 1.94
N GLY A 232 -23.48 4.26 2.60
CA GLY A 232 -22.32 3.37 2.48
C GLY A 232 -21.90 3.19 1.02
N ILE A 233 -21.58 1.97 0.64
CA ILE A 233 -21.15 1.59 -0.72
C ILE A 233 -22.20 1.92 -1.80
N ARG A 234 -23.49 1.95 -1.45
CA ARG A 234 -24.58 2.20 -2.41
C ARG A 234 -24.45 3.55 -3.12
N VAL A 235 -23.75 4.51 -2.53
CA VAL A 235 -23.50 5.80 -3.16
C VAL A 235 -22.65 5.68 -4.43
N PHE A 236 -21.89 4.60 -4.58
CA PHE A 236 -21.01 4.36 -5.74
C PHE A 236 -21.68 3.51 -6.82
N ASN A 237 -22.75 2.80 -6.50
CA ASN A 237 -23.48 1.91 -7.40
C ASN A 237 -24.61 2.62 -8.19
N SER A 238 -24.79 3.92 -7.94
CA SER A 238 -25.80 4.78 -8.62
C SER A 238 -25.21 5.56 -9.78
#